data_93b3c89b6cf0b7daaa9df9785ba5aa77
#
_entry.id   93b3c89b6cf0b7daaa9df9785ba5aa77
#
_cell.length_a   1.000
_cell.length_b   1.000
_cell.length_c   1.000
_cell.angle_alpha   90.00
_cell.angle_beta   90.00
_cell.angle_gamma   90.00
#
_symmetry.space_group_name_H-M   'P 1'
#
loop_
_entity.id
_entity.type
_entity.pdbx_description
1 polymer ?
#
loop_
_entity_poly.entity_id
_entity_poly.type
_entity_poly.pdbx_seq_one_letter_code
_entity_poly.pdbx_strand_id
1 'polypeptide(L)'
;MEIVQNTNVFVAALRSAEGASAEVLDRCLARADQAVMGAALFAEYEELIHRESLWRRVPVTAEEREALLDDFCAAALWQPIYFRWRPNLPDAGDDHVLELAIAGGVEHWVTHNLRDFGRGELKFTSPQVVTPAQHLKAIP
;
A
#
# COMPACT_ATOMS: atom_id res chain seq x y z
N MET A 1 11.41 -5.31 -6.97
CA MET A 1 10.15 -5.06 -7.71
C MET A 1 9.53 -3.76 -7.19
N GLU A 2 9.04 -2.92 -8.07
CA GLU A 2 8.37 -1.68 -7.65
C GLU A 2 6.91 -1.95 -7.38
N ILE A 3 6.42 -1.51 -6.22
CA ILE A 3 5.06 -1.78 -5.76
C ILE A 3 4.41 -0.56 -5.13
N VAL A 4 3.09 -0.51 -5.18
CA VAL A 4 2.29 0.32 -4.29
C VAL A 4 1.64 -0.61 -3.27
N GLN A 5 1.82 -0.32 -2.00
CA GLN A 5 1.24 -1.09 -0.91
C GLN A 5 0.03 -0.33 -0.38
N ASN A 6 -1.15 -0.94 -0.51
CA ASN A 6 -2.37 -0.34 0.00
C ASN A 6 -2.35 -0.24 1.52
N THR A 7 -3.11 0.70 2.09
CA THR A 7 -3.14 0.94 3.53
C THR A 7 -3.56 -0.29 4.33
N ASN A 8 -4.49 -1.12 3.79
CA ASN A 8 -4.94 -2.32 4.48
C ASN A 8 -3.81 -3.33 4.70
N VAL A 9 -2.84 -3.38 3.80
CA VAL A 9 -1.66 -4.25 3.94
C VAL A 9 -0.75 -3.73 5.06
N PHE A 10 -0.54 -2.43 5.13
CA PHE A 10 0.26 -1.80 6.19
C PHE A 10 -0.37 -2.03 7.56
N VAL A 11 -1.67 -1.80 7.68
CA VAL A 11 -2.40 -2.02 8.93
C VAL A 11 -2.30 -3.50 9.35
N ALA A 12 -2.51 -4.41 8.43
CA ALA A 12 -2.40 -5.85 8.72
C ALA A 12 -0.99 -6.23 9.18
N ALA A 13 0.04 -5.65 8.58
CA ALA A 13 1.44 -5.90 8.94
C ALA A 13 1.73 -5.46 10.38
N LEU A 14 1.19 -4.31 10.80
CA LEU A 14 1.38 -3.81 12.16
C LEU A 14 0.56 -4.58 13.18
N ARG A 15 -0.57 -5.14 12.79
CA ARG A 15 -1.44 -5.90 13.69
C ARG A 15 -0.94 -7.32 13.90
N SER A 16 -0.16 -7.86 12.99
CA SER A 16 0.39 -9.21 13.10
C SER A 16 1.81 -9.23 12.53
N ALA A 17 2.77 -9.52 13.39
CA ALA A 17 4.19 -9.63 12.98
C ALA A 17 4.43 -10.85 12.09
N GLU A 18 3.50 -11.79 12.05
CA GLU A 18 3.59 -12.99 11.24
C GLU A 18 2.59 -12.91 10.09
N GLY A 19 2.97 -13.43 8.94
CA GLY A 19 2.10 -13.46 7.79
C GLY A 19 2.63 -12.66 6.61
N ALA A 20 1.90 -12.77 5.51
CA ALA A 20 2.35 -12.22 4.23
C ALA A 20 2.44 -10.69 4.24
N SER A 21 1.50 -10.01 4.91
CA SER A 21 1.53 -8.54 4.97
C SER A 21 2.78 -8.01 5.66
N ALA A 22 3.17 -8.62 6.79
CA ALA A 22 4.37 -8.24 7.51
C ALA A 22 5.62 -8.50 6.66
N GLU A 23 5.64 -9.60 5.94
CA GLU A 23 6.76 -9.93 5.06
C GLU A 23 6.91 -8.94 3.91
N VAL A 24 5.79 -8.51 3.32
CA VAL A 24 5.81 -7.47 2.28
C VAL A 24 6.35 -6.16 2.85
N LEU A 25 5.89 -5.76 4.04
CA LEU A 25 6.40 -4.55 4.70
C LEU A 25 7.91 -4.66 4.97
N ASP A 26 8.35 -5.78 5.50
CA ASP A 26 9.78 -6.00 5.78
C ASP A 26 10.64 -5.90 4.52
N ARG A 27 10.15 -6.42 3.41
CA ARG A 27 10.85 -6.31 2.12
C ARG A 27 10.97 -4.86 1.66
N CYS A 28 9.94 -4.07 1.88
CA CYS A 28 9.97 -2.64 1.54
C CYS A 28 10.93 -1.87 2.44
N LEU A 29 10.94 -2.17 3.73
CA LEU A 29 11.86 -1.55 4.69
C LEU A 29 13.31 -1.90 4.38
N ALA A 30 13.56 -3.12 3.95
CA ALA A 30 14.89 -3.59 3.55
C ALA A 30 15.27 -3.16 2.13
N ARG A 31 14.36 -2.53 1.40
CA ARG A 31 14.52 -2.11 0.00
C ARG A 31 14.75 -3.28 -0.97
N ALA A 32 14.33 -4.49 -0.58
CA ALA A 32 14.26 -5.62 -1.49
C ALA A 32 13.16 -5.42 -2.53
N ASP A 33 12.06 -4.77 -2.10
CA ASP A 33 11.06 -4.20 -3.00
C ASP A 33 11.10 -2.68 -2.85
N GLN A 34 10.85 -1.95 -3.93
CA GLN A 34 10.77 -0.52 -3.91
C GLN A 34 9.31 -0.09 -3.78
N ALA A 35 8.95 0.40 -2.59
CA ALA A 35 7.63 0.98 -2.40
C ALA A 35 7.55 2.36 -3.07
N VAL A 36 6.40 2.65 -3.63
CA VAL A 36 6.11 3.98 -4.21
C VAL A 36 5.02 4.63 -3.35
N MET A 37 5.23 5.89 -3.00
CA MET A 37 4.37 6.66 -2.12
C MET A 37 3.97 7.97 -2.78
N GLY A 38 2.80 8.47 -2.43
CA GLY A 38 2.33 9.77 -2.88
C GLY A 38 1.61 10.49 -1.75
N ALA A 39 1.34 11.79 -1.92
CA ALA A 39 0.77 12.62 -0.88
C ALA A 39 -0.58 12.13 -0.37
N ALA A 40 -1.49 11.74 -1.28
CA ALA A 40 -2.83 11.26 -0.89
C ALA A 40 -2.76 9.94 -0.14
N LEU A 41 -1.93 9.02 -0.59
CA LEU A 41 -1.75 7.73 0.07
C LEU A 41 -1.10 7.92 1.45
N PHE A 42 -0.11 8.78 1.56
CA PHE A 42 0.53 9.09 2.83
C PHE A 42 -0.49 9.64 3.84
N ALA A 43 -1.36 10.56 3.42
CA ALA A 43 -2.40 11.11 4.30
C ALA A 43 -3.32 10.02 4.84
N GLU A 44 -3.63 9.03 4.03
CA GLU A 44 -4.45 7.88 4.43
C GLU A 44 -3.71 6.99 5.44
N TYR A 45 -2.43 6.71 5.20
CA TYR A 45 -1.59 5.98 6.17
C TYR A 45 -1.55 6.71 7.52
N GLU A 46 -1.31 8.02 7.48
CA GLU A 46 -1.20 8.83 8.69
C GLU A 46 -2.50 8.84 9.49
N GLU A 47 -3.65 8.96 8.80
CA GLU A 47 -4.95 8.91 9.46
C GLU A 47 -5.16 7.56 10.15
N LEU A 48 -4.81 6.47 9.46
CA LEU A 48 -5.04 5.13 9.99
C LEU A 48 -4.14 4.78 11.18
N ILE A 49 -2.87 5.20 11.19
CA ILE A 49 -1.99 4.92 12.34
C ILE A 49 -2.41 5.66 13.60
N HIS A 50 -3.17 6.76 13.46
CA HIS A 50 -3.67 7.54 14.58
C HIS A 50 -5.11 7.18 14.98
N ARG A 51 -5.76 6.26 14.25
CA ARG A 51 -7.11 5.82 14.57
C ARG A 51 -7.06 4.76 15.66
N GLU A 52 -7.15 5.19 16.93
CA GLU A 52 -6.93 4.33 18.10
C GLU A 52 -7.83 3.09 18.13
N SER A 53 -9.03 3.15 17.53
CA SER A 53 -9.94 1.99 17.51
C SER A 53 -9.34 0.79 16.76
N LEU A 54 -8.44 1.02 15.81
CA LEU A 54 -7.78 -0.06 15.05
C LEU A 54 -6.72 -0.79 15.88
N TRP A 55 -6.19 -0.12 16.91
CA TRP A 55 -5.01 -0.60 17.62
C TRP A 55 -5.30 -1.13 19.01
N ARG A 56 -6.58 -1.19 19.38
CA ARG A 56 -6.98 -1.80 20.66
C ARG A 56 -6.57 -3.27 20.65
N ARG A 57 -5.98 -3.72 21.74
CA ARG A 57 -5.50 -5.11 21.91
C ARG A 57 -4.36 -5.49 20.96
N VAL A 58 -3.77 -4.52 20.30
CA VAL A 58 -2.58 -4.73 19.47
C VAL A 58 -1.39 -4.20 20.26
N PRO A 59 -0.32 -4.99 20.45
CA PRO A 59 0.78 -4.58 21.32
C PRO A 59 1.67 -3.46 20.78
N VAL A 60 1.45 -3.03 19.54
CA VAL A 60 2.23 -1.93 18.96
C VAL A 60 1.79 -0.59 19.54
N THR A 61 2.74 0.21 20.04
CA THR A 61 2.45 1.53 20.59
C THR A 61 2.30 2.58 19.51
N ALA A 62 1.70 3.74 19.85
CA ALA A 62 1.59 4.85 18.91
C ALA A 62 2.96 5.30 18.41
N GLU A 63 3.96 5.35 19.29
CA GLU A 63 5.33 5.72 18.94
C GLU A 63 5.95 4.74 17.96
N GLU A 64 5.71 3.45 18.15
CA GLU A 64 6.19 2.41 17.26
C GLU A 64 5.52 2.50 15.89
N ARG A 65 4.22 2.78 15.83
CA ARG A 65 3.49 2.96 14.57
C ARG A 65 4.05 4.14 13.76
N GLU A 66 4.29 5.25 14.44
CA GLU A 66 4.86 6.45 13.81
C GLU A 66 6.27 6.18 13.28
N ALA A 67 7.09 5.51 14.08
CA ALA A 67 8.46 5.16 13.69
C ALA A 67 8.48 4.26 12.46
N LEU A 68 7.58 3.26 12.41
CA LEU A 68 7.48 2.37 11.27
C LEU A 68 7.01 3.09 10.01
N LEU A 69 6.05 4.01 10.13
CA LEU A 69 5.62 4.81 8.99
C LEU A 69 6.74 5.70 8.49
N ASP A 70 7.48 6.33 9.39
CA ASP A 70 8.63 7.16 9.02
C ASP A 70 9.69 6.34 8.27
N ASP A 71 10.00 5.15 8.78
CA ASP A 71 10.97 4.26 8.14
C ASP A 71 10.49 3.79 6.77
N PHE A 72 9.20 3.48 6.65
CA PHE A 72 8.60 3.07 5.39
C PHE A 72 8.67 4.20 4.37
N CYS A 73 8.32 5.41 4.77
CA CYS A 73 8.39 6.60 3.90
C CYS A 73 9.82 6.92 3.49
N ALA A 74 10.78 6.74 4.40
CA ALA A 74 12.20 6.96 4.09
C ALA A 74 12.72 5.96 3.05
N ALA A 75 12.19 4.74 3.05
CA ALA A 75 12.56 3.71 2.07
C ALA A 75 11.77 3.84 0.76
N ALA A 76 10.69 4.61 0.73
CA ALA A 76 9.81 4.74 -0.42
C ALA A 76 10.33 5.76 -1.43
N LEU A 77 9.95 5.54 -2.68
CA LEU A 77 10.13 6.51 -3.75
C LEU A 77 8.85 7.36 -3.82
N TRP A 78 8.99 8.68 -3.72
CA TRP A 78 7.86 9.59 -3.79
C TRP A 78 7.58 9.98 -5.23
N GLN A 79 6.31 9.81 -5.63
CA GLN A 79 5.85 10.02 -6.99
C GLN A 79 4.82 11.14 -7.02
N PRO A 80 5.10 12.26 -7.71
CA PRO A 80 4.08 13.29 -7.92
C PRO A 80 3.02 12.83 -8.90
N ILE A 81 1.79 13.31 -8.70
CA ILE A 81 0.65 13.01 -9.56
C ILE A 81 0.27 14.26 -10.35
N TYR A 82 0.33 14.17 -11.66
CA TYR A 82 0.05 15.31 -12.55
C TYR A 82 -1.33 15.23 -13.20
N PHE A 83 -1.92 14.04 -13.26
CA PHE A 83 -3.31 13.89 -13.69
C PHE A 83 -4.05 12.88 -12.86
N ARG A 84 -5.39 12.94 -13.01
CA ARG A 84 -6.31 12.09 -12.26
C ARG A 84 -7.16 11.26 -13.20
N TRP A 85 -7.34 10.01 -12.85
CA TRP A 85 -8.17 9.05 -13.56
C TRP A 85 -9.48 8.89 -12.80
N ARG A 86 -10.55 9.57 -13.29
CA ARG A 86 -11.81 9.57 -12.56
C ARG A 86 -13.01 9.52 -13.49
N PRO A 87 -14.12 8.87 -13.10
CA PRO A 87 -14.16 7.79 -12.09
C PRO A 87 -13.65 6.50 -12.69
N ASN A 88 -13.15 5.58 -11.89
CA ASN A 88 -12.61 4.33 -12.40
C ASN A 88 -12.88 3.13 -11.49
N LEU A 89 -12.88 3.29 -10.19
CA LEU A 89 -13.08 2.19 -9.24
C LEU A 89 -14.43 2.32 -8.55
N PRO A 90 -15.01 1.20 -8.03
CA PRO A 90 -16.28 1.23 -7.30
C PRO A 90 -16.28 2.24 -6.16
N ASP A 91 -15.17 2.36 -5.44
CA ASP A 91 -14.98 3.41 -4.45
C ASP A 91 -14.07 4.48 -5.04
N ALA A 92 -14.62 5.67 -5.32
CA ALA A 92 -13.85 6.78 -5.87
C ALA A 92 -12.69 7.21 -4.96
N GLY A 93 -12.77 6.91 -3.65
CA GLY A 93 -11.69 7.18 -2.71
C GLY A 93 -10.43 6.39 -3.02
N ASP A 94 -10.53 5.25 -3.74
CA ASP A 94 -9.40 4.43 -4.11
C ASP A 94 -8.73 4.86 -5.42
N ASP A 95 -9.34 5.80 -6.15
CA ASP A 95 -8.77 6.28 -7.42
C ASP A 95 -7.38 6.86 -7.25
N HIS A 96 -7.09 7.49 -6.11
CA HIS A 96 -5.77 8.07 -5.86
C HIS A 96 -4.67 6.99 -5.79
N VAL A 97 -5.00 5.78 -5.34
CA VAL A 97 -4.04 4.67 -5.28
C VAL A 97 -3.76 4.18 -6.70
N LEU A 98 -4.80 4.06 -7.53
CA LEU A 98 -4.65 3.70 -8.94
C LEU A 98 -3.82 4.75 -9.68
N GLU A 99 -4.10 6.03 -9.47
CA GLU A 99 -3.34 7.13 -10.07
C GLU A 99 -1.85 7.03 -9.72
N LEU A 100 -1.56 6.75 -8.44
CA LEU A 100 -0.19 6.59 -7.98
C LEU A 100 0.50 5.41 -8.64
N ALA A 101 -0.18 4.27 -8.70
CA ALA A 101 0.38 3.05 -9.29
C ALA A 101 0.70 3.24 -10.77
N ILE A 102 -0.17 3.92 -11.50
CA ILE A 102 0.05 4.22 -12.93
C ILE A 102 1.19 5.21 -13.09
N ALA A 103 1.17 6.32 -12.34
CA ALA A 103 2.20 7.35 -12.43
C ALA A 103 3.59 6.81 -12.07
N GLY A 104 3.67 5.93 -11.09
CA GLY A 104 4.91 5.31 -10.67
C GLY A 104 5.37 4.16 -11.55
N GLY A 105 4.51 3.69 -12.47
CA GLY A 105 4.84 2.56 -13.33
C GLY A 105 5.12 1.27 -12.56
N VAL A 106 4.42 1.07 -11.44
CA VAL A 106 4.69 -0.07 -10.56
C VAL A 106 4.23 -1.39 -11.18
N GLU A 107 4.88 -2.47 -10.79
CA GLU A 107 4.53 -3.80 -11.25
C GLU A 107 3.33 -4.37 -10.49
N HIS A 108 3.28 -4.16 -9.19
CA HIS A 108 2.21 -4.67 -8.35
C HIS A 108 1.56 -3.58 -7.51
N TRP A 109 0.25 -3.63 -7.44
CA TRP A 109 -0.55 -2.91 -6.45
C TRP A 109 -1.00 -3.95 -5.43
N VAL A 110 -0.38 -3.95 -4.26
CA VAL A 110 -0.59 -4.98 -3.24
C VAL A 110 -1.72 -4.55 -2.31
N THR A 111 -2.75 -5.37 -2.24
CA THR A 111 -3.95 -5.09 -1.44
C THR A 111 -4.63 -6.38 -1.01
N HIS A 112 -5.38 -6.32 0.09
CA HIS A 112 -6.25 -7.43 0.51
C HIS A 112 -7.59 -7.42 -0.23
N ASN A 113 -7.95 -6.33 -0.89
CA ASN A 113 -9.26 -6.14 -1.51
C ASN A 113 -9.18 -6.20 -3.02
N LEU A 114 -9.00 -7.40 -3.57
CA LEU A 114 -8.91 -7.59 -5.03
C LEU A 114 -10.22 -7.29 -5.73
N ARG A 115 -11.35 -7.56 -5.07
CA ARG A 115 -12.67 -7.46 -5.67
C ARG A 115 -13.00 -6.05 -6.12
N ASP A 116 -12.72 -5.06 -5.27
CA ASP A 116 -13.04 -3.67 -5.56
C ASP A 116 -12.11 -3.09 -6.63
N PHE A 117 -10.84 -3.45 -6.59
CA PHE A 117 -9.85 -2.88 -7.50
C PHE A 117 -9.85 -3.53 -8.88
N GLY A 118 -10.37 -4.75 -8.99
CA GLY A 118 -10.47 -5.45 -10.25
C GLY A 118 -11.66 -5.04 -11.12
N ARG A 119 -12.54 -4.15 -10.64
CA ARG A 119 -13.80 -3.77 -11.30
C ARG A 119 -13.79 -2.40 -11.95
N GLY A 120 -12.65 -1.76 -12.07
CA GLY A 120 -12.56 -0.46 -12.72
C GLY A 120 -12.96 -0.52 -14.20
N GLU A 121 -13.42 0.60 -14.74
CA GLU A 121 -13.80 0.72 -16.14
C GLU A 121 -12.58 0.62 -17.07
N LEU A 122 -11.44 1.11 -16.60
CA LEU A 122 -10.19 1.04 -17.33
C LEU A 122 -9.44 -0.22 -16.96
N LYS A 123 -8.92 -0.89 -17.96
CA LYS A 123 -8.11 -2.09 -17.75
C LYS A 123 -6.68 -1.82 -18.16
N PHE A 124 -5.75 -2.15 -17.28
CA PHE A 124 -4.33 -1.95 -17.51
C PHE A 124 -3.61 -3.30 -17.40
N THR A 125 -2.60 -3.48 -18.23
CA THR A 125 -1.73 -4.65 -18.11
C THR A 125 -0.80 -4.52 -16.92
N SER A 126 -0.50 -3.30 -16.53
CA SER A 126 0.30 -2.96 -15.35
C SER A 126 -0.30 -1.71 -14.70
N PRO A 127 -0.45 -1.66 -13.39
CA PRO A 127 -0.01 -2.66 -12.42
C PRO A 127 -0.96 -3.87 -12.36
N GLN A 128 -0.43 -5.00 -11.89
CA GLN A 128 -1.26 -6.13 -11.51
C GLN A 128 -1.70 -5.94 -10.06
N VAL A 129 -2.98 -6.15 -9.81
CA VAL A 129 -3.52 -6.06 -8.45
C VAL A 129 -3.41 -7.43 -7.79
N VAL A 130 -2.68 -7.51 -6.71
CA VAL A 130 -2.34 -8.80 -6.07
C VAL A 130 -2.49 -8.72 -4.56
N THR A 131 -2.71 -9.87 -3.93
CA THR A 131 -2.64 -9.98 -2.47
C THR A 131 -1.17 -10.02 -2.02
N PRO A 132 -0.88 -9.77 -0.71
CA PRO A 132 0.47 -9.94 -0.20
C PRO A 132 1.06 -11.32 -0.51
N ALA A 133 0.28 -12.39 -0.31
CA ALA A 133 0.75 -13.75 -0.59
C ALA A 133 1.06 -13.94 -2.07
N GLN A 134 0.22 -13.42 -2.96
CA GLN A 134 0.46 -13.50 -4.41
C GLN A 134 1.73 -12.73 -4.80
N HIS A 135 1.92 -11.56 -4.20
CA HIS A 135 3.13 -10.76 -4.46
C HIS A 135 4.39 -11.55 -4.09
N LEU A 136 4.40 -12.15 -2.91
CA LEU A 136 5.57 -12.92 -2.44
C LEU A 136 5.87 -14.11 -3.34
N LYS A 137 4.84 -14.76 -3.88
CA LYS A 137 5.02 -15.88 -4.80
C LYS A 137 5.55 -15.46 -6.16
N ALA A 138 5.34 -14.22 -6.57
CA ALA A 138 5.80 -13.71 -7.86
C ALA A 138 7.26 -13.28 -7.85
N ILE A 139 7.89 -13.23 -6.69
CA ILE A 139 9.29 -12.83 -6.56
C ILE A 139 10.19 -13.93 -7.11
N PRO A 140 11.13 -13.59 -8.01
CA PRO A 140 12.08 -14.56 -8.57
C PRO A 140 12.97 -15.24 -7.53
#